data_db921274777c29067e554648090e5159
#
_entry.id   db921274777c29067e554648090e5159
#
_cell.length_a   1.000
_cell.length_b   1.000
_cell.length_c   1.000
_cell.angle_alpha   90.00
_cell.angle_beta   90.00
_cell.angle_gamma   90.00
#
_symmetry.space_group_name_H-M   'P 1'
#
loop_
_entity.id
_entity.type
_entity.pdbx_description
1 polymer ?
#
loop_
_entity_poly.entity_id
_entity_poly.type
_entity_poly.pdbx_seq_one_letter_code
_entity_poly.pdbx_strand_id
1 'polypeptide(L)'
;MNKELKLFGDVLYISNAEYIYNDLHSIQKDDGLSDVIDLLDEDLLQIKYLNGSIVDVGWYPSFDESGYFKVMSIRRDDWENPIYSSTLGFNLNQLLEEIKIAISKI
;
A
#
# COMPACT_ATOMS: atom_id res chain seq x y z
N MET A 1 6.92 -18.24 7.45
CA MET A 1 5.79 -17.73 8.25
C MET A 1 5.00 -16.74 7.42
N ASN A 2 3.68 -16.92 7.37
CA ASN A 2 2.81 -16.07 6.58
C ASN A 2 1.96 -15.17 7.47
N LYS A 3 1.76 -13.94 7.04
CA LYS A 3 0.83 -13.00 7.68
C LYS A 3 -0.30 -12.68 6.72
N GLU A 4 -1.49 -12.47 7.27
CA GLU A 4 -2.63 -12.04 6.47
C GLU A 4 -2.62 -10.53 6.29
N LEU A 5 -2.97 -10.08 5.09
CA LEU A 5 -3.19 -8.68 4.78
C LEU A 5 -4.59 -8.56 4.19
N LYS A 6 -5.48 -7.85 4.88
CA LYS A 6 -6.86 -7.65 4.45
C LYS A 6 -6.98 -6.29 3.79
N LEU A 7 -7.40 -6.29 2.53
CA LEU A 7 -7.56 -5.07 1.73
C LEU A 7 -8.87 -5.13 0.96
N PHE A 8 -9.77 -4.20 1.24
CA PHE A 8 -10.97 -3.98 0.44
C PHE A 8 -11.80 -5.25 0.23
N GLY A 9 -11.92 -6.06 1.28
CA GLY A 9 -12.66 -7.32 1.22
C GLY A 9 -11.85 -8.53 0.79
N ASP A 10 -10.64 -8.34 0.28
CA ASP A 10 -9.74 -9.44 -0.11
C ASP A 10 -8.73 -9.74 0.98
N VAL A 11 -8.25 -10.98 1.00
CA VAL A 11 -7.21 -11.41 1.92
C VAL A 11 -5.99 -11.86 1.12
N LEU A 12 -4.85 -11.25 1.40
CA LEU A 12 -3.56 -11.65 0.84
C LEU A 12 -2.73 -12.31 1.93
N TYR A 13 -1.94 -13.31 1.55
CA TYR A 13 -1.03 -14.00 2.46
C TYR A 13 0.40 -13.60 2.12
N ILE A 14 1.05 -12.91 3.06
CA ILE A 14 2.38 -12.34 2.84
C ILE A 14 3.43 -13.23 3.50
N SER A 15 4.30 -13.81 2.69
CA SER A 15 5.39 -14.66 3.18
C SER A 15 6.55 -13.81 3.67
N ASN A 16 7.17 -14.23 4.77
CA ASN A 16 8.38 -13.60 5.30
C ASN A 16 8.24 -12.14 5.71
N ALA A 17 7.04 -11.72 6.03
CA ALA A 17 6.81 -10.40 6.59
C ALA A 17 7.21 -10.40 8.05
N GLU A 18 8.07 -9.45 8.42
CA GLU A 18 8.42 -9.19 9.80
C GLU A 18 7.32 -8.39 10.48
N TYR A 19 6.73 -7.44 9.73
CA TYR A 19 5.80 -6.48 10.28
C TYR A 19 4.89 -5.96 9.16
N ILE A 20 3.60 -5.76 9.49
CA ILE A 20 2.63 -5.13 8.58
C ILE A 20 1.90 -4.03 9.33
N TYR A 21 2.01 -2.79 8.83
CA TYR A 21 1.17 -1.67 9.22
C TYR A 21 0.11 -1.51 8.16
N ASN A 22 -1.17 -1.59 8.52
CA ASN A 22 -2.28 -1.50 7.56
C ASN A 22 -3.35 -0.55 8.06
N ASP A 23 -3.27 0.69 7.62
CA ASP A 23 -4.29 1.71 7.90
C ASP A 23 -5.36 1.76 6.80
N LEU A 24 -5.26 0.90 5.78
CA LEU A 24 -6.28 0.75 4.75
C LEU A 24 -7.44 -0.13 5.20
N HIS A 25 -7.33 -0.75 6.39
CA HIS A 25 -8.31 -1.74 6.87
C HIS A 25 -9.72 -1.17 7.03
N SER A 26 -9.85 0.13 7.25
CA SER A 26 -11.16 0.77 7.45
C SER A 26 -11.83 1.20 6.15
N ILE A 27 -11.14 1.07 5.01
CA ILE A 27 -11.67 1.46 3.71
C ILE A 27 -12.36 0.26 3.07
N GLN A 28 -13.63 0.46 2.67
CA GLN A 28 -14.43 -0.56 2.01
C GLN A 28 -14.29 -0.41 0.49
N LYS A 29 -14.43 -1.52 -0.24
CA LYS A 29 -14.26 -1.51 -1.69
C LYS A 29 -15.23 -0.59 -2.43
N ASP A 30 -16.37 -0.28 -1.82
CA ASP A 30 -17.40 0.57 -2.42
C ASP A 30 -17.31 2.03 -1.97
N ASP A 31 -16.33 2.37 -1.13
CA ASP A 31 -16.15 3.75 -0.68
C ASP A 31 -15.68 4.64 -1.83
N GLY A 32 -16.24 5.85 -1.89
CA GLY A 32 -15.75 6.89 -2.78
C GLY A 32 -14.68 7.73 -2.12
N LEU A 33 -13.99 8.53 -2.92
CA LEU A 33 -12.91 9.39 -2.41
C LEU A 33 -13.40 10.33 -1.30
N SER A 34 -14.55 10.96 -1.49
CA SER A 34 -15.08 11.90 -0.50
C SER A 34 -15.43 11.23 0.83
N ASP A 35 -15.70 9.91 0.79
CA ASP A 35 -16.03 9.16 2.01
C ASP A 35 -14.81 8.92 2.89
N VAL A 36 -13.62 8.86 2.29
CA VAL A 36 -12.40 8.40 2.97
C VAL A 36 -11.26 9.41 2.94
N ILE A 37 -11.45 10.56 2.32
CA ILE A 37 -10.36 11.52 2.13
C ILE A 37 -9.66 11.90 3.44
N ASP A 38 -10.40 11.95 4.55
CA ASP A 38 -9.83 12.28 5.86
C ASP A 38 -8.96 11.17 6.43
N LEU A 39 -8.96 9.99 5.80
CA LEU A 39 -8.12 8.85 6.18
C LEU A 39 -6.87 8.75 5.31
N LEU A 40 -6.83 9.48 4.19
CA LEU A 40 -5.78 9.33 3.19
C LEU A 40 -4.57 10.19 3.50
N ASP A 41 -3.66 9.65 4.29
CA ASP A 41 -2.37 10.27 4.58
C ASP A 41 -1.23 9.57 3.82
N GLU A 42 0.01 9.93 4.13
CA GLU A 42 1.18 9.38 3.45
C GLU A 42 1.59 8.01 3.95
N ASP A 43 1.01 7.56 5.08
CA ASP A 43 1.34 6.28 5.72
C ASP A 43 0.11 5.39 5.77
N LEU A 44 -0.23 4.73 4.66
CA LEU A 44 -1.43 3.90 4.58
C LEU A 44 -1.16 2.41 4.74
N LEU A 45 -0.05 1.93 4.17
CA LEU A 45 0.33 0.53 4.25
C LEU A 45 1.84 0.44 4.23
N GLN A 46 2.40 -0.38 5.12
CA GLN A 46 3.80 -0.72 5.04
C GLN A 46 3.98 -2.18 5.39
N ILE A 47 4.61 -2.94 4.50
CA ILE A 47 4.99 -4.32 4.73
C ILE A 47 6.50 -4.36 4.80
N LYS A 48 7.02 -4.72 5.97
CA LYS A 48 8.46 -4.89 6.16
C LYS A 48 8.79 -6.36 6.18
N TYR A 49 9.70 -6.75 5.31
CA TYR A 49 10.11 -8.15 5.17
C TYR A 49 11.35 -8.45 6.01
N LEU A 50 11.55 -9.73 6.32
CA LEU A 50 12.70 -10.18 7.12
C LEU A 50 14.04 -9.80 6.48
N ASN A 51 14.09 -9.72 5.15
CA ASN A 51 15.31 -9.34 4.44
C ASN A 51 15.56 -7.83 4.39
N GLY A 52 14.70 -7.03 5.03
CA GLY A 52 14.81 -5.58 5.03
C GLY A 52 14.08 -4.87 3.88
N SER A 53 13.49 -5.62 2.95
CA SER A 53 12.68 -5.02 1.87
C SER A 53 11.36 -4.48 2.42
N ILE A 54 10.80 -3.50 1.75
CA ILE A 54 9.57 -2.82 2.17
C ILE A 54 8.66 -2.61 0.97
N VAL A 55 7.35 -2.86 1.18
CA VAL A 55 6.29 -2.37 0.29
C VAL A 55 5.61 -1.22 1.02
N ASP A 56 5.47 -0.08 0.37
CA ASP A 56 4.95 1.15 0.95
C ASP A 56 3.84 1.75 0.10
N VAL A 57 2.76 2.17 0.73
CA VAL A 57 1.62 2.82 0.07
C VAL A 57 1.24 4.07 0.84
N GLY A 58 1.06 5.17 0.13
CA GLY A 58 0.57 6.42 0.70
C GLY A 58 -0.25 7.22 -0.29
N TRP A 59 -0.88 8.28 0.19
CA TRP A 59 -1.63 9.25 -0.62
C TRP A 59 -0.96 10.60 -0.49
N TYR A 60 -0.70 11.25 -1.63
CA TYR A 60 0.11 12.48 -1.68
C TYR A 60 -0.60 13.54 -2.52
N PRO A 61 -0.73 14.78 -2.03
CA PRO A 61 -0.52 15.18 -0.63
C PRO A 61 -1.59 14.60 0.29
N SER A 62 -1.25 14.49 1.58
CA SER A 62 -2.21 13.98 2.58
C SER A 62 -3.51 14.76 2.56
N PHE A 63 -4.64 14.06 2.59
CA PHE A 63 -5.99 14.62 2.74
C PHE A 63 -6.43 15.54 1.59
N ASP A 64 -5.72 15.51 0.46
CA ASP A 64 -6.01 16.36 -0.70
C ASP A 64 -6.74 15.55 -1.77
N GLU A 65 -7.97 15.94 -2.10
CA GLU A 65 -8.77 15.20 -3.10
C GLU A 65 -8.12 15.19 -4.48
N SER A 66 -7.24 16.14 -4.79
CA SER A 66 -6.50 16.16 -6.04
C SER A 66 -5.22 15.33 -6.00
N GLY A 67 -4.97 14.63 -4.90
CA GLY A 67 -3.79 13.80 -4.74
C GLY A 67 -3.83 12.49 -5.51
N TYR A 68 -2.94 11.58 -5.14
CA TYR A 68 -2.82 10.28 -5.79
C TYR A 68 -2.20 9.27 -4.83
N PHE A 69 -2.48 7.98 -5.08
CA PHE A 69 -1.77 6.90 -4.41
C PHE A 69 -0.39 6.72 -5.00
N LYS A 70 0.56 6.40 -4.16
CA LYS A 70 1.89 5.99 -4.58
C LYS A 70 2.21 4.65 -3.93
N VAL A 71 2.59 3.67 -4.75
CA VAL A 71 2.95 2.32 -4.32
C VAL A 71 4.41 2.07 -4.69
N MET A 72 5.21 1.63 -3.72
CA MET A 72 6.63 1.38 -3.94
C MET A 72 7.08 0.07 -3.33
N SER A 73 8.05 -0.57 -3.98
CA SER A 73 8.82 -1.66 -3.41
C SER A 73 10.26 -1.19 -3.25
N ILE A 74 10.79 -1.32 -2.04
CA ILE A 74 12.09 -0.79 -1.66
C ILE A 74 12.96 -1.95 -1.16
N ARG A 75 14.22 -1.99 -1.57
CA ARG A 75 15.17 -2.97 -1.08
C ARG A 75 16.08 -2.31 -0.05
N ARG A 76 16.03 -2.78 1.21
CA ARG A 76 16.95 -2.39 2.29
C ARG A 76 17.23 -0.90 2.37
N ASP A 77 16.29 -0.10 2.74
CA ASP A 77 16.46 1.34 2.98
C ASP A 77 16.89 2.16 1.75
N ASP A 78 16.87 1.57 0.55
CA ASP A 78 17.26 2.28 -0.67
C ASP A 78 16.04 3.00 -1.26
N TRP A 79 15.55 3.98 -0.52
CA TRP A 79 14.36 4.76 -0.89
C TRP A 79 14.55 5.60 -2.15
N GLU A 80 15.79 5.91 -2.50
CA GLU A 80 16.09 6.71 -3.68
C GLU A 80 16.01 5.90 -4.98
N ASN A 81 16.11 4.57 -4.86
CA ASN A 81 16.09 3.69 -6.02
C ASN A 81 15.09 2.55 -5.81
N PRO A 82 13.78 2.84 -5.79
CA PRO A 82 12.78 1.78 -5.61
C PRO A 82 12.88 0.76 -6.74
N ILE A 83 12.71 -0.52 -6.40
CA ILE A 83 12.69 -1.57 -7.41
C ILE A 83 11.37 -1.61 -8.16
N TYR A 84 10.34 -0.97 -7.61
CA TYR A 84 9.05 -0.77 -8.26
C TYR A 84 8.42 0.50 -7.72
N SER A 85 7.80 1.29 -8.58
CA SER A 85 7.07 2.49 -8.17
C SER A 85 5.90 2.72 -9.13
N SER A 86 4.74 3.02 -8.57
CA SER A 86 3.54 3.29 -9.36
C SER A 86 2.73 4.40 -8.68
N THR A 87 2.13 5.26 -9.48
CA THR A 87 1.18 6.27 -9.01
C THR A 87 -0.15 6.08 -9.72
N LEU A 88 -1.24 6.29 -9.00
CA LEU A 88 -2.58 6.11 -9.55
C LEU A 88 -3.57 6.98 -8.79
N GLY A 89 -4.70 7.28 -9.45
CA GLY A 89 -5.79 8.02 -8.81
C GLY A 89 -6.56 7.13 -7.84
N PHE A 90 -7.68 7.65 -7.33
CA PHE A 90 -8.50 6.90 -6.39
C PHE A 90 -9.29 5.83 -7.13
N ASN A 91 -8.75 4.64 -7.20
CA ASN A 91 -9.36 3.44 -7.75
C ASN A 91 -8.89 2.25 -6.93
N LEU A 92 -9.75 1.75 -6.05
CA LEU A 92 -9.36 0.72 -5.08
C LEU A 92 -9.06 -0.61 -5.76
N ASN A 93 -9.75 -0.96 -6.84
CA ASN A 93 -9.44 -2.18 -7.60
C ASN A 93 -8.04 -2.10 -8.21
N GLN A 94 -7.71 -0.96 -8.81
CA GLN A 94 -6.38 -0.74 -9.38
C GLN A 94 -5.31 -0.70 -8.28
N LEU A 95 -5.62 -0.07 -7.16
CA LEU A 95 -4.69 -0.04 -6.02
C LEU A 95 -4.35 -1.44 -5.54
N LEU A 96 -5.36 -2.31 -5.42
CA LEU A 96 -5.13 -3.70 -5.03
C LEU A 96 -4.20 -4.41 -6.00
N GLU A 97 -4.40 -4.23 -7.31
CA GLU A 97 -3.54 -4.83 -8.32
C GLU A 97 -2.11 -4.29 -8.25
N GLU A 98 -1.94 -2.99 -8.03
CA GLU A 98 -0.62 -2.39 -7.90
C GLU A 98 0.11 -2.89 -6.65
N ILE A 99 -0.62 -3.08 -5.56
CA ILE A 99 -0.04 -3.65 -4.33
C ILE A 99 0.43 -5.09 -4.59
N LYS A 100 -0.37 -5.91 -5.29
CA LYS A 100 0.02 -7.28 -5.65
C LYS A 100 1.29 -7.29 -6.49
N ILE A 101 1.40 -6.38 -7.46
CA ILE A 101 2.59 -6.26 -8.29
C ILE A 101 3.80 -5.89 -7.42
N ALA A 102 3.63 -4.89 -6.54
CA ALA A 102 4.70 -4.45 -5.65
C ALA A 102 5.21 -5.58 -4.77
N ILE A 103 4.29 -6.39 -4.22
CA ILE A 103 4.64 -7.58 -3.41
C ILE A 103 5.43 -8.58 -4.25
N SER A 104 5.05 -8.76 -5.52
CA SER A 104 5.71 -9.72 -6.41
C SER A 104 7.16 -9.34 -6.74
N LYS A 105 7.54 -8.08 -6.53
CA LYS A 105 8.89 -7.58 -6.81
C LYS A 105 9.87 -7.81 -5.66
N ILE A 106 9.38 -8.19 -4.50
CA ILE A 106 10.23 -8.43 -3.33
C ILE A 106 10.98 -9.77 -3.47
#